data_3074d20557400a951fd30c2b38b5e57b
#
_entry.id   3074d20557400a951fd30c2b38b5e57b
#
_cell.length_a   1.000
_cell.length_b   1.000
_cell.length_c   1.000
_cell.angle_alpha   90.00
_cell.angle_beta   90.00
_cell.angle_gamma   90.00
#
_symmetry.space_group_name_H-M   'P 1'
#
loop_
_entity.id
_entity.type
_entity.pdbx_description
1 polymer ?
#
loop_
_entity_poly.entity_id
_entity_poly.type
_entity_poly.pdbx_seq_one_letter_code
_entity_poly.pdbx_strand_id
1 'polypeptide(L)'
;MLFNVNHSTTYRYSAPVTLDPHVFRMRPRADGTQRLIAYQLMITPAPAGRSECLDAEGNSVVQAWFDQQIDTLQVSSQFSVETLRDNPFDFLLPPPSQLQLTAATDVSPAVGEFARGMARQAGEQTMTFLELLAQRLCRDWRQVIREEGAPLTAEAVLSVADVSCRDLAVLFCDSCRAMNLTARFVSGYEVGSATAERGYMHAWAEVLLPGGGWRGYDPSRGIAVESDHVAVAAAANPANAAPVSGTYRGSAKSVIEAEIQMQVS
;
A
#
# COMPACT_ATOMS: atom_id res chain seq x y z
N MET A 1 -16.26 -4.61 9.61
CA MET A 1 -16.50 -3.15 9.69
C MET A 1 -16.97 -2.62 8.35
N LEU A 2 -17.82 -1.59 8.33
CA LEU A 2 -18.24 -0.92 7.09
C LEU A 2 -17.54 0.45 6.99
N PHE A 3 -16.82 0.65 5.91
CA PHE A 3 -16.11 1.90 5.59
C PHE A 3 -16.84 2.64 4.48
N ASN A 4 -17.11 3.93 4.67
CA ASN A 4 -17.53 4.87 3.65
C ASN A 4 -16.43 5.91 3.50
N VAL A 5 -15.80 5.95 2.32
CA VAL A 5 -14.63 6.79 2.06
C VAL A 5 -14.90 7.72 0.87
N ASN A 6 -14.54 8.98 1.05
CA ASN A 6 -14.45 9.97 -0.02
C ASN A 6 -13.01 10.48 -0.05
N HIS A 7 -12.28 10.19 -1.11
CA HIS A 7 -10.89 10.62 -1.31
C HIS A 7 -10.79 11.44 -2.58
N SER A 8 -10.37 12.70 -2.44
CA SER A 8 -10.09 13.60 -3.57
C SER A 8 -8.63 13.99 -3.57
N THR A 9 -7.97 13.88 -4.72
CA THR A 9 -6.61 14.38 -4.95
C THR A 9 -6.63 15.40 -6.08
N THR A 10 -6.07 16.58 -5.84
CA THR A 10 -5.97 17.66 -6.81
C THR A 10 -4.51 17.97 -7.10
N TYR A 11 -4.13 17.86 -8.36
CA TYR A 11 -2.84 18.28 -8.90
C TYR A 11 -3.01 19.66 -9.54
N ARG A 12 -2.28 20.67 -9.04
CA ARG A 12 -2.26 22.01 -9.61
C ARG A 12 -0.92 22.26 -10.26
N TYR A 13 -0.94 22.69 -11.51
CA TYR A 13 0.25 23.00 -12.28
C TYR A 13 0.41 24.52 -12.40
N SER A 14 1.64 25.01 -12.26
CA SER A 14 1.95 26.45 -12.33
C SER A 14 1.75 27.08 -13.73
N ALA A 15 1.54 26.27 -14.75
CA ALA A 15 1.19 26.62 -16.13
C ALA A 15 0.50 25.42 -16.81
N PRO A 16 -0.25 25.62 -17.90
CA PRO A 16 -0.87 24.50 -18.60
C PRO A 16 0.14 23.45 -19.06
N VAL A 17 -0.19 22.18 -18.84
CA VAL A 17 0.62 21.00 -19.18
C VAL A 17 -0.16 20.04 -20.06
N THR A 18 0.54 19.22 -20.82
CA THR A 18 -0.03 18.05 -21.51
C THR A 18 0.24 16.82 -20.69
N LEU A 19 -0.80 16.13 -20.24
CA LEU A 19 -0.65 14.88 -19.51
C LEU A 19 -0.32 13.72 -20.45
N ASP A 20 0.66 12.90 -20.08
CA ASP A 20 0.80 11.56 -20.62
C ASP A 20 -0.30 10.65 -20.04
N PRO A 21 -0.53 9.42 -20.57
CA PRO A 21 -1.50 8.52 -19.97
C PRO A 21 -1.27 8.33 -18.46
N HIS A 22 -2.35 8.47 -17.68
CA HIS A 22 -2.35 8.31 -16.23
C HIS A 22 -3.00 6.99 -15.84
N VAL A 23 -2.52 6.43 -14.74
CA VAL A 23 -3.01 5.19 -14.16
C VAL A 23 -3.53 5.48 -12.76
N PHE A 24 -4.79 5.09 -12.52
CA PHE A 24 -5.47 5.28 -11.25
C PHE A 24 -5.77 3.93 -10.62
N ARG A 25 -5.30 3.73 -9.38
CA ARG A 25 -5.52 2.56 -8.52
C ARG A 25 -6.22 3.05 -7.25
N MET A 26 -7.50 3.41 -7.37
CA MET A 26 -8.29 3.99 -6.29
C MET A 26 -9.57 3.19 -6.00
N ARG A 27 -9.72 2.02 -6.64
CA ARG A 27 -10.81 1.09 -6.37
C ARG A 27 -10.36 0.09 -5.32
N PRO A 28 -11.06 -0.02 -4.17
CA PRO A 28 -10.77 -1.05 -3.18
C PRO A 28 -10.77 -2.45 -3.80
N ARG A 29 -9.88 -3.29 -3.33
CA ARG A 29 -9.87 -4.70 -3.69
C ARG A 29 -11.20 -5.34 -3.29
N ALA A 30 -11.57 -6.42 -3.99
CA ALA A 30 -12.73 -7.23 -3.65
C ALA A 30 -12.29 -8.70 -3.69
N ASP A 31 -12.17 -9.31 -2.53
CA ASP A 31 -11.67 -10.67 -2.36
C ASP A 31 -12.27 -11.31 -1.08
N GLY A 32 -11.67 -12.38 -0.57
CA GLY A 32 -12.15 -13.05 0.65
C GLY A 32 -12.00 -12.25 1.95
N THR A 33 -11.29 -11.11 1.91
CA THR A 33 -11.02 -10.28 3.10
C THR A 33 -11.87 -9.02 3.17
N GLN A 34 -12.36 -8.56 2.03
CA GLN A 34 -13.19 -7.36 1.94
C GLN A 34 -14.16 -7.42 0.76
N ARG A 35 -15.36 -6.87 0.96
CA ARG A 35 -16.44 -6.82 -0.01
C ARG A 35 -16.72 -5.38 -0.43
N LEU A 36 -16.49 -5.07 -1.70
CA LEU A 36 -16.85 -3.78 -2.28
C LEU A 36 -18.38 -3.72 -2.50
N ILE A 37 -19.02 -2.73 -1.87
CA ILE A 37 -20.48 -2.51 -1.96
C ILE A 37 -20.79 -1.50 -3.05
N ALA A 38 -20.07 -0.38 -3.07
CA ALA A 38 -20.24 0.69 -4.04
C ALA A 38 -18.89 1.34 -4.36
N TYR A 39 -18.75 1.82 -5.60
CA TYR A 39 -17.55 2.53 -6.06
C TYR A 39 -17.87 3.49 -7.19
N GLN A 40 -17.28 4.68 -7.12
CA GLN A 40 -17.31 5.68 -8.18
C GLN A 40 -15.95 6.37 -8.28
N LEU A 41 -15.44 6.52 -9.50
CA LEU A 41 -14.25 7.32 -9.81
C LEU A 41 -14.63 8.47 -10.73
N MET A 42 -14.32 9.69 -10.32
CA MET A 42 -14.47 10.91 -11.11
C MET A 42 -13.09 11.48 -11.42
N ILE A 43 -12.88 11.88 -12.68
CA ILE A 43 -11.64 12.50 -13.16
C ILE A 43 -12.03 13.82 -13.85
N THR A 44 -11.44 14.92 -13.41
CA THR A 44 -11.71 16.25 -13.94
C THR A 44 -10.39 16.95 -14.29
N PRO A 45 -10.24 17.46 -15.55
CA PRO A 45 -11.20 17.43 -16.62
C PRO A 45 -11.45 15.99 -17.11
N ALA A 46 -12.59 15.79 -17.77
CA ALA A 46 -12.91 14.48 -18.35
C ALA A 46 -11.80 14.05 -19.31
N PRO A 47 -11.29 12.80 -19.21
CA PRO A 47 -10.29 12.30 -20.13
C PRO A 47 -10.90 12.11 -21.55
N ALA A 48 -10.05 12.21 -22.57
CA ALA A 48 -10.43 11.91 -23.96
C ALA A 48 -10.84 10.43 -24.13
N GLY A 49 -10.28 9.56 -23.29
CA GLY A 49 -10.70 8.18 -23.18
C GLY A 49 -10.16 7.51 -21.94
N ARG A 50 -10.76 6.39 -21.56
CA ARG A 50 -10.32 5.56 -20.44
C ARG A 50 -10.52 4.08 -20.71
N SER A 51 -9.71 3.25 -20.07
CA SER A 51 -9.81 1.79 -20.07
C SER A 51 -9.72 1.29 -18.64
N GLU A 52 -10.45 0.23 -18.32
CA GLU A 52 -10.43 -0.43 -17.01
C GLU A 52 -9.95 -1.86 -17.19
N CYS A 53 -8.99 -2.28 -16.36
CA CYS A 53 -8.44 -3.63 -16.39
C CYS A 53 -7.97 -4.08 -15.00
N LEU A 54 -7.58 -5.34 -14.90
CA LEU A 54 -6.75 -5.82 -13.79
C LEU A 54 -5.29 -5.80 -14.23
N ASP A 55 -4.41 -5.32 -13.36
CA ASP A 55 -2.97 -5.44 -13.59
C ASP A 55 -2.46 -6.85 -13.22
N ALA A 56 -1.15 -7.10 -13.41
CA ALA A 56 -0.54 -8.39 -13.11
C ALA A 56 -0.58 -8.77 -11.61
N GLU A 57 -0.76 -7.79 -10.72
CA GLU A 57 -0.88 -7.99 -9.28
C GLU A 57 -2.34 -8.18 -8.83
N GLY A 58 -3.29 -8.13 -9.78
CA GLY A 58 -4.73 -8.26 -9.54
C GLY A 58 -5.40 -7.00 -9.01
N ASN A 59 -4.77 -5.82 -9.13
CA ASN A 59 -5.38 -4.55 -8.78
C ASN A 59 -6.32 -4.07 -9.89
N SER A 60 -7.44 -3.48 -9.51
CA SER A 60 -8.28 -2.74 -10.46
C SER A 60 -7.59 -1.44 -10.86
N VAL A 61 -7.41 -1.26 -12.15
CA VAL A 61 -6.66 -0.14 -12.74
C VAL A 61 -7.54 0.58 -13.75
N VAL A 62 -7.62 1.90 -13.64
CA VAL A 62 -8.16 2.78 -14.69
C VAL A 62 -6.99 3.48 -15.34
N GLN A 63 -6.84 3.28 -16.65
CA GLN A 63 -5.94 4.06 -17.50
C GLN A 63 -6.73 5.15 -18.20
N ALA A 64 -6.29 6.40 -18.14
CA ALA A 64 -6.92 7.51 -18.81
C ALA A 64 -5.90 8.33 -19.60
N TRP A 65 -6.32 8.85 -20.75
CA TRP A 65 -5.52 9.72 -21.60
C TRP A 65 -6.27 11.01 -21.91
N PHE A 66 -5.50 12.07 -22.14
CA PHE A 66 -5.99 13.44 -22.29
C PHE A 66 -5.47 14.01 -23.62
N ASP A 67 -6.31 14.78 -24.31
CA ASP A 67 -6.01 15.42 -25.58
C ASP A 67 -5.94 16.95 -25.51
N GLN A 68 -6.12 17.50 -24.29
CA GLN A 68 -6.09 18.93 -24.01
C GLN A 68 -4.99 19.31 -23.03
N GLN A 69 -4.57 20.55 -23.07
CA GLN A 69 -3.74 21.12 -22.00
C GLN A 69 -4.61 21.48 -20.79
N ILE A 70 -4.07 21.21 -19.60
CA ILE A 70 -4.76 21.47 -18.34
C ILE A 70 -3.81 22.13 -17.34
N ASP A 71 -4.34 22.91 -16.45
CA ASP A 71 -3.65 23.48 -15.28
C ASP A 71 -4.03 22.80 -13.96
N THR A 72 -5.05 21.96 -14.01
CA THR A 72 -5.54 21.23 -12.83
C THR A 72 -6.04 19.84 -13.25
N LEU A 73 -5.63 18.81 -12.53
CA LEU A 73 -6.18 17.46 -12.58
C LEU A 73 -6.77 17.13 -11.20
N GLN A 74 -8.07 16.88 -11.13
CA GLN A 74 -8.72 16.39 -9.93
C GLN A 74 -9.20 14.96 -10.14
N VAL A 75 -8.93 14.10 -9.16
CA VAL A 75 -9.38 12.72 -9.13
C VAL A 75 -10.10 12.49 -7.81
N SER A 76 -11.33 12.00 -7.86
CA SER A 76 -12.14 11.70 -6.69
C SER A 76 -12.63 10.26 -6.73
N SER A 77 -12.39 9.52 -5.67
CA SER A 77 -12.87 8.16 -5.45
C SER A 77 -13.83 8.15 -4.27
N GLN A 78 -15.04 7.66 -4.51
CA GLN A 78 -16.04 7.42 -3.46
C GLN A 78 -16.38 5.95 -3.43
N PHE A 79 -16.37 5.34 -2.24
CA PHE A 79 -16.71 3.93 -2.12
C PHE A 79 -17.26 3.56 -0.75
N SER A 80 -17.99 2.45 -0.74
CA SER A 80 -18.40 1.72 0.46
C SER A 80 -17.83 0.31 0.39
N VAL A 81 -17.13 -0.11 1.42
CA VAL A 81 -16.49 -1.44 1.51
C VAL A 81 -16.67 -2.01 2.91
N GLU A 82 -16.95 -3.31 2.97
CA GLU A 82 -17.04 -4.06 4.21
C GLU A 82 -15.81 -4.96 4.34
N THR A 83 -15.09 -4.86 5.46
CA THR A 83 -14.00 -5.75 5.83
C THR A 83 -14.56 -6.98 6.54
N LEU A 84 -14.06 -8.17 6.20
CA LEU A 84 -14.65 -9.46 6.57
C LEU A 84 -13.77 -10.30 7.50
N ARG A 85 -12.47 -9.94 7.64
CA ARG A 85 -11.51 -10.73 8.40
C ARG A 85 -11.25 -10.10 9.77
N ASP A 86 -11.79 -10.72 10.82
CA ASP A 86 -11.59 -10.30 12.21
C ASP A 86 -10.44 -11.07 12.89
N ASN A 87 -10.01 -12.20 12.32
CA ASN A 87 -8.89 -12.98 12.82
C ASN A 87 -7.83 -13.16 11.71
N PRO A 88 -6.64 -12.55 11.85
CA PRO A 88 -5.57 -12.66 10.86
C PRO A 88 -4.94 -14.06 10.81
N PHE A 89 -5.22 -14.92 11.78
CA PHE A 89 -4.65 -16.27 11.93
C PHE A 89 -5.65 -17.40 11.66
N ASP A 90 -6.75 -17.13 10.94
CA ASP A 90 -7.84 -18.06 10.60
C ASP A 90 -7.46 -19.07 9.49
N PHE A 91 -6.29 -19.70 9.57
CA PHE A 91 -5.83 -20.65 8.56
C PHE A 91 -5.11 -21.85 9.17
N LEU A 92 -5.03 -22.93 8.38
CA LEU A 92 -4.29 -24.13 8.71
C LEU A 92 -3.02 -24.23 7.85
N LEU A 93 -1.92 -24.56 8.47
CA LEU A 93 -0.69 -24.85 7.73
C LEU A 93 -0.85 -26.15 6.93
N PRO A 94 -0.50 -26.18 5.63
CA PRO A 94 -0.51 -27.39 4.84
C PRO A 94 0.59 -28.34 5.30
N PRO A 95 0.50 -29.65 4.97
CA PRO A 95 1.60 -30.58 5.19
C PRO A 95 2.89 -30.06 4.52
N PRO A 96 4.09 -30.33 5.08
CA PRO A 96 5.35 -29.88 4.52
C PRO A 96 5.57 -30.25 3.05
N SER A 97 5.01 -31.36 2.58
CA SER A 97 5.07 -31.78 1.17
C SER A 97 4.33 -30.84 0.19
N GLN A 98 3.47 -29.95 0.67
CA GLN A 98 2.71 -28.99 -0.12
C GLN A 98 3.25 -27.57 0.00
N LEU A 99 4.32 -27.36 0.77
CA LEU A 99 4.97 -26.04 0.89
C LEU A 99 5.65 -25.70 -0.44
N GLN A 100 5.26 -24.59 -1.03
CA GLN A 100 5.96 -24.03 -2.18
C GLN A 100 7.08 -23.12 -1.67
N LEU A 101 8.32 -23.41 -2.07
CA LEU A 101 9.45 -22.52 -1.82
C LEU A 101 9.36 -21.35 -2.81
N THR A 102 9.41 -20.15 -2.29
CA THR A 102 9.52 -18.94 -3.11
C THR A 102 10.98 -18.72 -3.52
N ALA A 103 11.20 -18.16 -4.71
CA ALA A 103 12.54 -17.78 -5.14
C ALA A 103 13.10 -16.67 -4.24
N ALA A 104 14.39 -16.77 -3.91
CA ALA A 104 15.10 -15.70 -3.22
C ALA A 104 15.04 -14.41 -4.05
N THR A 105 14.77 -13.30 -3.39
CA THR A 105 14.78 -11.96 -3.99
C THR A 105 16.10 -11.30 -3.60
N ASP A 106 16.73 -10.60 -4.54
CA ASP A 106 17.94 -9.83 -4.27
C ASP A 106 17.59 -8.64 -3.39
N VAL A 107 18.15 -8.63 -2.18
CA VAL A 107 18.01 -7.54 -1.20
C VAL A 107 19.39 -7.08 -0.76
N SER A 108 19.50 -5.83 -0.28
CA SER A 108 20.78 -5.32 0.17
C SER A 108 21.35 -6.16 1.33
N PRO A 109 22.68 -6.32 1.41
CA PRO A 109 23.33 -7.08 2.49
C PRO A 109 22.94 -6.58 3.89
N ALA A 110 22.77 -5.26 4.07
CA ALA A 110 22.40 -4.66 5.34
C ALA A 110 20.99 -5.09 5.79
N VAL A 111 20.01 -5.08 4.87
CA VAL A 111 18.65 -5.58 5.13
C VAL A 111 18.66 -7.08 5.42
N GLY A 112 19.47 -7.84 4.68
CA GLY A 112 19.64 -9.27 4.91
C GLY A 112 20.23 -9.58 6.30
N GLU A 113 21.19 -8.80 6.78
CA GLU A 113 21.75 -8.94 8.12
C GLU A 113 20.72 -8.60 9.21
N PHE A 114 20.01 -7.50 9.04
CA PHE A 114 18.92 -7.09 9.93
C PHE A 114 17.86 -8.19 10.04
N ALA A 115 17.36 -8.70 8.90
CA ALA A 115 16.33 -9.73 8.86
C ALA A 115 16.80 -11.05 9.53
N ARG A 116 18.02 -11.51 9.24
CA ARG A 116 18.61 -12.70 9.91
C ARG A 116 18.76 -12.50 11.42
N GLY A 117 19.08 -11.27 11.85
CA GLY A 117 19.10 -10.92 13.28
C GLY A 117 17.74 -11.10 13.94
N MET A 118 16.67 -10.65 13.27
CA MET A 118 15.29 -10.82 13.72
C MET A 118 14.86 -12.30 13.72
N ALA A 119 15.18 -13.06 12.69
CA ALA A 119 14.85 -14.48 12.60
C ALA A 119 15.48 -15.29 13.75
N ARG A 120 16.75 -15.04 14.07
CA ARG A 120 17.40 -15.68 15.24
C ARG A 120 16.68 -15.35 16.55
N GLN A 121 16.24 -14.09 16.76
CA GLN A 121 15.45 -13.70 17.94
C GLN A 121 14.09 -14.41 18.00
N ALA A 122 13.51 -14.69 16.84
CA ALA A 122 12.26 -15.43 16.70
C ALA A 122 12.42 -16.97 16.84
N GLY A 123 13.62 -17.47 17.08
CA GLY A 123 13.89 -18.92 17.13
C GLY A 123 13.62 -19.61 15.81
N GLU A 124 13.84 -18.92 14.67
CA GLU A 124 13.58 -19.38 13.30
C GLU A 124 12.10 -19.75 13.03
N GLN A 125 11.18 -19.25 13.88
CA GLN A 125 9.74 -19.47 13.74
C GLN A 125 9.13 -18.35 12.88
N THR A 126 8.57 -18.67 11.73
CA THR A 126 8.07 -17.68 10.75
C THR A 126 7.03 -16.74 11.35
N MET A 127 6.02 -17.24 12.07
CA MET A 127 4.98 -16.39 12.64
C MET A 127 5.55 -15.43 13.69
N THR A 128 6.40 -15.95 14.58
CA THR A 128 7.10 -15.15 15.59
C THR A 128 8.02 -14.10 14.95
N PHE A 129 8.70 -14.46 13.84
CA PHE A 129 9.53 -13.52 13.09
C PHE A 129 8.68 -12.34 12.57
N LEU A 130 7.53 -12.60 11.94
CA LEU A 130 6.67 -11.56 11.37
C LEU A 130 6.12 -10.62 12.45
N GLU A 131 5.70 -11.17 13.58
CA GLU A 131 5.21 -10.39 14.73
C GLU A 131 6.33 -9.53 15.34
N LEU A 132 7.48 -10.13 15.64
CA LEU A 132 8.62 -9.41 16.20
C LEU A 132 9.14 -8.34 15.24
N LEU A 133 9.16 -8.61 13.93
CA LEU A 133 9.56 -7.64 12.91
C LEU A 133 8.62 -6.45 12.91
N ALA A 134 7.29 -6.67 12.87
CA ALA A 134 6.31 -5.58 12.92
C ALA A 134 6.47 -4.72 14.18
N GLN A 135 6.55 -5.37 15.36
CA GLN A 135 6.74 -4.69 16.64
C GLN A 135 8.07 -3.91 16.71
N ARG A 136 9.14 -4.47 16.17
CA ARG A 136 10.45 -3.82 16.12
C ARG A 136 10.42 -2.55 15.30
N LEU A 137 9.81 -2.60 14.10
CA LEU A 137 9.70 -1.47 13.20
C LEU A 137 8.81 -0.37 13.78
N CYS A 138 7.72 -0.72 14.44
CA CYS A 138 6.86 0.23 15.13
C CYS A 138 7.59 0.99 16.28
N ARG A 139 8.42 0.28 17.03
CA ARG A 139 9.03 0.80 18.25
C ARG A 139 10.29 1.65 18.00
N ASP A 140 11.13 1.23 17.06
CA ASP A 140 12.51 1.74 16.97
C ASP A 140 12.66 2.94 16.03
N TRP A 141 11.63 3.28 15.25
CA TRP A 141 11.62 4.44 14.36
C TRP A 141 10.56 5.46 14.75
N ARG A 142 10.88 6.73 14.61
CA ARG A 142 9.90 7.81 14.77
C ARG A 142 9.08 7.97 13.50
N GLN A 143 7.79 7.77 13.61
CA GLN A 143 6.89 7.91 12.48
C GLN A 143 6.54 9.37 12.22
N VAL A 144 6.60 9.77 10.96
CA VAL A 144 6.20 11.09 10.46
C VAL A 144 5.22 10.94 9.29
N ILE A 145 4.28 11.86 9.20
CA ILE A 145 3.42 11.96 8.02
C ILE A 145 4.23 12.63 6.91
N ARG A 146 4.39 11.93 5.79
CA ARG A 146 5.04 12.46 4.60
C ARG A 146 4.07 12.33 3.43
N GLU A 147 3.47 13.42 3.01
CA GLU A 147 2.40 13.44 2.01
C GLU A 147 2.94 13.10 0.61
N GLU A 148 4.14 13.54 0.26
CA GLU A 148 4.73 13.41 -1.07
C GLU A 148 5.96 12.50 -1.12
N GLY A 149 6.33 12.14 -2.35
CA GLY A 149 7.53 11.38 -2.68
C GLY A 149 7.35 9.87 -2.57
N ALA A 150 8.24 9.14 -3.23
CA ALA A 150 8.33 7.70 -3.15
C ALA A 150 8.77 7.24 -1.75
N PRO A 151 8.47 5.99 -1.34
CA PRO A 151 9.08 5.42 -0.15
C PRO A 151 10.60 5.38 -0.27
N LEU A 152 11.28 5.46 0.87
CA LEU A 152 12.72 5.20 0.96
C LEU A 152 13.00 3.74 0.61
N THR A 153 14.22 3.46 0.14
CA THR A 153 14.68 2.07 0.03
C THR A 153 14.83 1.46 1.42
N ALA A 154 14.63 0.14 1.54
CA ALA A 154 14.77 -0.56 2.82
C ALA A 154 16.13 -0.30 3.51
N GLU A 155 17.21 -0.23 2.73
CA GLU A 155 18.54 0.08 3.25
C GLU A 155 18.64 1.51 3.79
N ALA A 156 18.05 2.50 3.10
CA ALA A 156 18.02 3.88 3.57
C ALA A 156 17.24 4.02 4.89
N VAL A 157 16.14 3.26 5.06
CA VAL A 157 15.35 3.24 6.30
C VAL A 157 16.21 2.83 7.50
N LEU A 158 17.13 1.87 7.33
CA LEU A 158 18.03 1.44 8.41
C LEU A 158 18.96 2.54 8.92
N SER A 159 19.15 3.62 8.14
CA SER A 159 20.11 4.70 8.41
C SER A 159 19.47 6.01 8.88
N VAL A 160 18.12 6.07 8.96
CA VAL A 160 17.39 7.29 9.34
C VAL A 160 16.54 7.07 10.59
N ALA A 161 16.20 8.17 11.29
CA ALA A 161 15.37 8.11 12.49
C ALA A 161 13.88 8.34 12.17
N ASP A 162 13.60 9.17 11.16
CA ASP A 162 12.26 9.59 10.78
C ASP A 162 11.79 8.87 9.53
N VAL A 163 10.66 8.20 9.62
CA VAL A 163 10.12 7.35 8.56
C VAL A 163 8.62 7.52 8.44
N SER A 164 8.08 7.26 7.26
CA SER A 164 6.64 7.14 7.05
C SER A 164 6.19 5.67 7.10
N CYS A 165 4.86 5.42 7.17
CA CYS A 165 4.29 4.08 7.06
C CYS A 165 4.77 3.36 5.77
N ARG A 166 4.93 4.09 4.65
CA ARG A 166 5.43 3.57 3.39
C ARG A 166 6.86 3.03 3.50
N ASP A 167 7.72 3.72 4.23
CA ASP A 167 9.12 3.34 4.41
C ASP A 167 9.24 2.08 5.27
N LEU A 168 8.45 2.00 6.34
CA LEU A 168 8.38 0.80 7.19
C LEU A 168 7.82 -0.40 6.44
N ALA A 169 6.79 -0.20 5.60
CA ALA A 169 6.23 -1.27 4.78
C ALA A 169 7.26 -1.83 3.79
N VAL A 170 8.10 -0.97 3.18
CA VAL A 170 9.19 -1.39 2.29
C VAL A 170 10.24 -2.19 3.06
N LEU A 171 10.70 -1.71 4.22
CA LEU A 171 11.69 -2.43 5.02
C LEU A 171 11.13 -3.78 5.51
N PHE A 172 9.85 -3.84 5.88
CA PHE A 172 9.19 -5.09 6.26
C PHE A 172 9.17 -6.09 5.08
N CYS A 173 8.73 -5.65 3.90
CA CYS A 173 8.70 -6.50 2.70
C CYS A 173 10.08 -7.05 2.34
N ASP A 174 11.12 -6.21 2.33
CA ASP A 174 12.46 -6.64 1.97
C ASP A 174 13.10 -7.52 3.06
N SER A 175 12.78 -7.30 4.34
CA SER A 175 13.17 -8.21 5.42
C SER A 175 12.53 -9.59 5.26
N CYS A 176 11.25 -9.66 4.88
CA CYS A 176 10.58 -10.92 4.55
C CYS A 176 11.24 -11.62 3.36
N ARG A 177 11.52 -10.88 2.28
CA ARG A 177 12.17 -11.40 1.06
C ARG A 177 13.56 -11.93 1.35
N ALA A 178 14.33 -11.27 2.23
CA ALA A 178 15.64 -11.75 2.70
C ALA A 178 15.56 -13.11 3.43
N MET A 179 14.38 -13.44 3.96
CA MET A 179 14.09 -14.71 4.61
C MET A 179 13.31 -15.69 3.72
N ASN A 180 13.33 -15.48 2.39
CA ASN A 180 12.63 -16.26 1.37
C ASN A 180 11.10 -16.29 1.55
N LEU A 181 10.51 -15.29 2.17
CA LEU A 181 9.07 -15.09 2.25
C LEU A 181 8.63 -14.16 1.11
N THR A 182 7.62 -14.58 0.35
CA THR A 182 7.02 -13.69 -0.64
C THR A 182 6.24 -12.60 0.08
N ALA A 183 6.60 -11.34 -0.17
CA ALA A 183 5.96 -10.19 0.43
C ALA A 183 5.66 -9.12 -0.62
N ARG A 184 4.62 -8.31 -0.38
CA ARG A 184 4.23 -7.20 -1.23
C ARG A 184 3.79 -6.00 -0.40
N PHE A 185 3.98 -4.82 -0.97
CA PHE A 185 3.52 -3.56 -0.43
C PHE A 185 2.03 -3.38 -0.70
N VAL A 186 1.29 -2.83 0.26
CA VAL A 186 -0.13 -2.51 0.13
C VAL A 186 -0.35 -1.04 0.41
N SER A 187 -1.18 -0.39 -0.40
CA SER A 187 -1.73 0.94 -0.15
C SER A 187 -3.23 0.86 0.10
N GLY A 188 -3.72 1.68 1.01
CA GLY A 188 -5.14 1.66 1.37
C GLY A 188 -5.50 2.66 2.46
N TYR A 189 -6.42 2.29 3.33
CA TYR A 189 -6.92 3.11 4.43
C TYR A 189 -6.96 2.31 5.71
N GLU A 190 -6.85 3.00 6.85
CA GLU A 190 -6.84 2.41 8.17
C GLU A 190 -7.66 3.30 9.12
N VAL A 191 -8.38 2.69 10.07
CA VAL A 191 -9.29 3.39 11.00
C VAL A 191 -8.59 4.52 11.74
N GLY A 192 -7.36 4.34 12.18
CA GLY A 192 -6.58 5.36 12.90
C GLY A 192 -6.28 6.60 12.06
N SER A 193 -6.21 6.48 10.75
CA SER A 193 -6.02 7.61 9.85
C SER A 193 -7.24 8.51 9.73
N ALA A 194 -8.43 8.03 10.13
CA ALA A 194 -9.68 8.79 10.10
C ALA A 194 -9.83 9.80 11.24
N THR A 195 -9.05 9.65 12.31
CA THR A 195 -9.15 10.53 13.51
C THR A 195 -8.33 11.81 13.37
N ALA A 196 -7.51 11.92 12.33
CA ALA A 196 -6.78 13.15 12.00
C ALA A 196 -7.74 14.19 11.41
N GLU A 197 -7.52 15.49 11.67
CA GLU A 197 -8.26 16.59 11.03
C GLU A 197 -8.21 16.51 9.49
N ARG A 198 -7.16 15.88 8.94
CA ARG A 198 -7.03 15.44 7.56
C ARG A 198 -6.73 13.96 7.55
N GLY A 199 -7.61 13.16 6.95
CA GLY A 199 -7.31 11.77 6.65
C GLY A 199 -6.16 11.65 5.63
N TYR A 200 -5.42 10.57 5.68
CA TYR A 200 -4.37 10.24 4.71
C TYR A 200 -4.43 8.75 4.36
N MET A 201 -3.89 8.41 3.20
CA MET A 201 -3.72 7.01 2.84
C MET A 201 -2.67 6.36 3.74
N HIS A 202 -2.87 5.09 3.97
CA HIS A 202 -1.98 4.27 4.78
C HIS A 202 -1.26 3.23 3.91
N ALA A 203 -0.16 2.68 4.44
CA ALA A 203 0.59 1.62 3.77
C ALA A 203 1.08 0.58 4.78
N TRP A 204 1.02 -0.69 4.35
CA TRP A 204 1.48 -1.85 5.12
C TRP A 204 2.06 -2.92 4.21
N ALA A 205 2.38 -4.07 4.75
CA ALA A 205 2.90 -5.22 4.01
C ALA A 205 1.91 -6.39 4.02
N GLU A 206 1.90 -7.19 2.97
CA GLU A 206 1.30 -8.51 2.97
C GLU A 206 2.36 -9.58 2.68
N VAL A 207 2.27 -10.69 3.39
CA VAL A 207 3.14 -11.86 3.24
C VAL A 207 2.30 -13.06 2.80
N LEU A 208 2.78 -13.78 1.79
CA LEU A 208 2.13 -15.01 1.31
C LEU A 208 2.54 -16.17 2.23
N LEU A 209 1.60 -16.64 3.03
CA LEU A 209 1.82 -17.74 3.96
C LEU A 209 1.19 -19.03 3.43
N PRO A 210 1.90 -20.17 3.55
CA PRO A 210 1.34 -21.47 3.18
C PRO A 210 0.04 -21.76 3.94
N GLY A 211 -1.02 -22.10 3.20
CA GLY A 211 -2.36 -22.32 3.77
C GLY A 211 -3.11 -21.04 4.17
N GLY A 212 -2.38 -19.97 4.47
CA GLY A 212 -2.94 -18.67 4.86
C GLY A 212 -3.28 -17.74 3.70
N GLY A 213 -2.61 -17.92 2.55
CA GLY A 213 -2.66 -16.93 1.49
C GLY A 213 -1.97 -15.63 1.91
N TRP A 214 -2.41 -14.50 1.36
CA TRP A 214 -1.88 -13.20 1.73
C TRP A 214 -2.39 -12.77 3.11
N ARG A 215 -1.43 -12.44 4.01
CA ARG A 215 -1.69 -11.95 5.38
C ARG A 215 -1.00 -10.61 5.59
N GLY A 216 -1.78 -9.63 6.05
CA GLY A 216 -1.30 -8.28 6.29
C GLY A 216 -0.56 -8.13 7.62
N TYR A 217 0.49 -7.31 7.59
CA TYR A 217 1.22 -6.84 8.77
C TYR A 217 1.46 -5.34 8.64
N ASP A 218 1.04 -4.59 9.63
CA ASP A 218 1.27 -3.15 9.69
C ASP A 218 2.46 -2.84 10.59
N PRO A 219 3.64 -2.60 10.02
CA PRO A 219 4.84 -2.29 10.79
C PRO A 219 4.81 -0.89 11.43
N SER A 220 3.89 -0.03 11.03
CA SER A 220 3.72 1.28 11.67
C SER A 220 2.94 1.17 12.98
N ARG A 221 2.08 0.15 13.11
CA ARG A 221 1.33 -0.15 14.32
C ARG A 221 1.90 -1.32 15.11
N GLY A 222 2.76 -2.12 14.50
CA GLY A 222 3.36 -3.31 15.11
C GLY A 222 2.41 -4.49 15.26
N ILE A 223 1.41 -4.61 14.38
CA ILE A 223 0.33 -5.60 14.46
C ILE A 223 0.14 -6.39 13.17
N ALA A 224 -0.52 -7.53 13.25
CA ALA A 224 -1.15 -8.17 12.11
C ALA A 224 -2.43 -7.40 11.73
N VAL A 225 -2.73 -7.33 10.44
CA VAL A 225 -3.88 -6.59 9.89
C VAL A 225 -5.17 -7.40 10.06
N GLU A 226 -6.16 -6.75 10.61
CA GLU A 226 -7.50 -7.27 10.84
C GLU A 226 -8.55 -6.51 9.99
N SER A 227 -9.76 -6.35 10.53
CA SER A 227 -10.87 -5.66 9.86
C SER A 227 -10.77 -4.13 9.85
N ASP A 228 -9.77 -3.55 10.51
CA ASP A 228 -9.54 -2.10 10.61
C ASP A 228 -8.76 -1.48 9.42
N HIS A 229 -8.44 -2.29 8.41
CA HIS A 229 -7.73 -1.87 7.19
C HIS A 229 -8.51 -2.20 5.92
N VAL A 230 -8.51 -1.28 4.96
CA VAL A 230 -9.08 -1.43 3.62
C VAL A 230 -7.99 -1.38 2.58
N ALA A 231 -7.71 -2.50 1.92
CA ALA A 231 -6.73 -2.59 0.85
C ALA A 231 -7.28 -2.03 -0.47
N VAL A 232 -6.51 -1.16 -1.12
CA VAL A 232 -6.83 -0.60 -2.43
C VAL A 232 -5.96 -1.21 -3.51
N ALA A 233 -4.64 -1.15 -3.37
CA ALA A 233 -3.71 -1.78 -4.29
C ALA A 233 -2.58 -2.47 -3.55
N ALA A 234 -2.11 -3.60 -4.10
CA ALA A 234 -0.98 -4.33 -3.57
C ALA A 234 -0.02 -4.68 -4.72
N ALA A 235 1.29 -4.53 -4.51
CA ALA A 235 2.29 -4.83 -5.53
C ALA A 235 3.65 -5.18 -4.93
N ALA A 236 4.41 -6.00 -5.65
CA ALA A 236 5.79 -6.30 -5.27
C ALA A 236 6.68 -5.05 -5.29
N ASN A 237 6.47 -4.16 -6.29
CA ASN A 237 7.10 -2.84 -6.35
C ASN A 237 6.13 -1.77 -5.83
N PRO A 238 6.47 -1.00 -4.78
CA PRO A 238 5.60 0.03 -4.21
C PRO A 238 5.07 1.06 -5.23
N ALA A 239 5.83 1.38 -6.28
CA ALA A 239 5.40 2.30 -7.32
C ALA A 239 4.16 1.81 -8.07
N ASN A 240 3.96 0.49 -8.15
CA ASN A 240 2.80 -0.13 -8.79
C ASN A 240 1.57 -0.21 -7.86
N ALA A 241 1.71 0.19 -6.60
CA ALA A 241 0.60 0.35 -5.66
C ALA A 241 0.25 1.83 -5.39
N ALA A 242 0.92 2.78 -6.08
CA ALA A 242 0.59 4.19 -5.98
C ALA A 242 -0.85 4.46 -6.49
N PRO A 243 -1.66 5.28 -5.78
CA PRO A 243 -3.05 5.53 -6.15
C PRO A 243 -3.17 6.23 -7.50
N VAL A 244 -2.23 7.12 -7.83
CA VAL A 244 -2.13 7.81 -9.11
C VAL A 244 -0.71 7.74 -9.61
N SER A 245 -0.52 7.36 -10.87
CA SER A 245 0.78 7.34 -11.54
C SER A 245 0.63 7.93 -12.94
N GLY A 246 1.57 8.78 -13.34
CA GLY A 246 1.60 9.39 -14.66
C GLY A 246 2.65 10.47 -14.70
N THR A 247 2.88 11.01 -15.90
CA THR A 247 3.82 12.11 -16.15
C THR A 247 3.13 13.21 -16.95
N TYR A 248 3.74 14.36 -17.01
CA TYR A 248 3.28 15.46 -17.84
C TYR A 248 4.45 16.09 -18.59
N ARG A 249 4.14 16.73 -19.69
CA ARG A 249 5.10 17.47 -20.53
C ARG A 249 4.92 18.94 -20.28
N GLY A 250 6.04 19.63 -20.09
CA GLY A 250 6.10 21.05 -19.79
C GLY A 250 7.11 21.34 -18.68
N SER A 251 7.33 22.63 -18.41
CA SER A 251 8.25 23.10 -17.35
C SER A 251 7.50 23.52 -16.07
N ALA A 252 6.21 23.27 -15.98
CA ALA A 252 5.39 23.63 -14.83
C ALA A 252 5.82 22.84 -13.58
N LYS A 253 5.67 23.48 -12.42
CA LYS A 253 5.75 22.80 -11.12
C LYS A 253 4.35 22.30 -10.76
N SER A 254 4.27 21.14 -10.14
CA SER A 254 3.01 20.62 -9.60
C SER A 254 2.97 20.73 -8.08
N VAL A 255 1.77 21.00 -7.56
CA VAL A 255 1.43 20.91 -6.14
C VAL A 255 0.30 19.89 -6.01
N ILE A 256 0.37 19.02 -5.01
CA ILE A 256 -0.62 17.99 -4.75
C ILE A 256 -1.35 18.34 -3.46
N GLU A 257 -2.68 18.31 -3.52
CA GLU A 257 -3.55 18.47 -2.36
C GLU A 257 -4.46 17.25 -2.27
N ALA A 258 -4.43 16.54 -1.14
CA ALA A 258 -5.31 15.40 -0.90
C ALA A 258 -6.28 15.71 0.26
N GLU A 259 -7.51 15.29 0.09
CA GLU A 259 -8.56 15.34 1.12
C GLU A 259 -9.22 13.97 1.22
N ILE A 260 -9.23 13.40 2.43
CA ILE A 260 -9.82 12.11 2.70
C ILE A 260 -10.79 12.24 3.86
N GLN A 261 -12.03 11.86 3.62
CA GLN A 261 -13.10 11.75 4.62
C GLN A 261 -13.48 10.27 4.73
N MET A 262 -13.49 9.74 5.95
CA MET A 262 -13.80 8.35 6.21
C MET A 262 -14.77 8.25 7.39
N GLN A 263 -15.81 7.44 7.20
CA GLN A 263 -16.77 7.06 8.24
C GLN A 263 -16.74 5.54 8.38
N VAL A 264 -16.65 5.06 9.62
CA VAL A 264 -16.57 3.64 9.95
C VAL A 264 -17.69 3.28 10.91
N SER A 265 -18.37 2.15 10.64
CA SER A 265 -19.46 1.62 11.47
C SER A 265 -19.40 0.09 11.59
#